data_bf8cef6a00dedc8c44c032f2ac14ff91
#
_entry.id   bf8cef6a00dedc8c44c032f2ac14ff91
#
_cell.length_a   1.000
_cell.length_b   1.000
_cell.length_c   1.000
_cell.angle_alpha   90.00
_cell.angle_beta   90.00
_cell.angle_gamma   90.00
#
_symmetry.space_group_name_H-M   'P 1'
#
loop_
_entity.id
_entity.type
_entity.pdbx_description
1 polymer ?
#
loop_
_entity_poly.entity_id
_entity_poly.type
_entity_poly.pdbx_seq_one_letter_code
_entity_poly.pdbx_strand_id
1 'polypeptide(L)'
;MAAKITVQKWTVRGQTRWAVHRLEAGKRRRTFFNSKKAAEAEAGLLRSQQAAVGEAWLALPAPERHRLIQVHCEAKQLGVDLAELLADWKRSPRFTGSSPALENAITELLNAKSTSGRSARYATSLAIPLRQFARGRERAPIASIGVRDVEGFLDAKSIHSRQTLRARLSALFRFAVRRGYRADNPCDRLESVKVLKAPPAILTVEPTKRCLDWLDAKRSRAFAWFVLTSFAGLRPEEAEKTSWHHINFDEGWIRVEAQTTKVRQRRVVYPHATAIAWLRHARSRGAELPLPRQARRRAIRMLRALLGFAHWPKDVTRHSAASYWLADTGSAAQVAEALGHSEDVLRKNYMALVTKAQAQEFWQLLPPTNQ
;
A
#
# COMPACT_ATOMS: atom_id res chain seq x y z
N MET A 1 49.11 -15.43 -26.39
CA MET A 1 50.36 -16.02 -25.92
C MET A 1 50.62 -15.61 -24.48
N ALA A 2 50.83 -16.56 -23.56
CA ALA A 2 51.15 -16.25 -22.18
C ALA A 2 52.50 -15.51 -22.09
N ALA A 3 52.56 -14.44 -21.37
CA ALA A 3 53.76 -13.65 -21.21
C ALA A 3 54.86 -14.49 -20.52
N LYS A 4 56.00 -14.71 -21.21
CA LYS A 4 57.09 -15.55 -20.73
C LYS A 4 57.80 -14.92 -19.54
N ILE A 5 57.67 -15.55 -18.34
CA ILE A 5 58.40 -15.15 -17.15
C ILE A 5 59.82 -15.69 -17.26
N THR A 6 60.82 -14.82 -17.28
CA THR A 6 62.25 -15.17 -17.44
C THR A 6 63.09 -14.60 -16.33
N VAL A 7 64.16 -15.34 -15.99
CA VAL A 7 65.21 -14.93 -15.02
C VAL A 7 66.43 -14.56 -15.79
N GLN A 8 66.99 -13.39 -15.56
CA GLN A 8 68.22 -12.92 -16.22
C GLN A 8 69.21 -12.36 -15.19
N LYS A 9 70.50 -12.56 -15.47
CA LYS A 9 71.61 -11.99 -14.67
C LYS A 9 71.78 -10.53 -15.10
N TRP A 10 71.92 -9.66 -14.15
CA TRP A 10 72.15 -8.23 -14.36
C TRP A 10 73.29 -7.74 -13.44
N THR A 11 74.12 -6.80 -13.95
CA THR A 11 75.12 -6.11 -13.16
C THR A 11 74.65 -4.68 -12.92
N VAL A 12 74.42 -4.30 -11.67
CA VAL A 12 73.97 -2.98 -11.26
C VAL A 12 75.04 -2.43 -10.26
N ARG A 13 75.68 -1.36 -10.65
CA ARG A 13 76.73 -0.69 -9.85
C ARG A 13 77.83 -1.67 -9.38
N GLY A 14 78.31 -2.53 -10.27
CA GLY A 14 79.39 -3.50 -9.99
C GLY A 14 78.96 -4.77 -9.22
N GLN A 15 77.69 -4.87 -8.78
CA GLN A 15 77.16 -6.02 -8.07
C GLN A 15 76.29 -6.91 -9.02
N THR A 16 76.47 -8.21 -8.95
CA THR A 16 75.65 -9.17 -9.67
C THR A 16 74.29 -9.32 -8.99
N ARG A 17 73.20 -9.05 -9.72
CA ARG A 17 71.84 -9.28 -9.32
C ARG A 17 71.07 -10.12 -10.34
N TRP A 18 69.99 -10.73 -9.92
CA TRP A 18 69.14 -11.56 -10.75
C TRP A 18 67.77 -10.91 -10.88
N ALA A 19 67.32 -10.65 -12.13
CA ALA A 19 66.03 -10.02 -12.42
C ALA A 19 65.01 -11.02 -12.95
N VAL A 20 63.82 -11.04 -12.32
CA VAL A 20 62.65 -11.72 -12.85
C VAL A 20 61.91 -10.73 -13.71
N HIS A 21 61.78 -11.07 -14.99
CA HIS A 21 61.04 -10.29 -15.96
C HIS A 21 59.62 -10.85 -16.11
N ARG A 22 58.63 -10.00 -16.00
CA ARG A 22 57.22 -10.34 -16.29
C ARG A 22 56.50 -9.22 -17.03
N LEU A 23 55.43 -9.57 -17.72
CA LEU A 23 54.53 -8.60 -18.32
C LEU A 23 53.30 -8.44 -17.39
N GLU A 24 53.03 -7.23 -16.91
CA GLU A 24 51.93 -6.92 -16.06
C GLU A 24 51.14 -5.76 -16.66
N ALA A 25 49.87 -5.97 -16.98
CA ALA A 25 49.03 -4.99 -17.67
C ALA A 25 49.66 -4.39 -18.95
N GLY A 26 50.31 -5.19 -19.76
CA GLY A 26 50.97 -4.76 -21.00
C GLY A 26 52.35 -4.06 -20.80
N LYS A 27 52.79 -3.82 -19.56
CA LYS A 27 54.06 -3.18 -19.24
C LYS A 27 55.07 -4.18 -18.72
N ARG A 28 56.32 -4.06 -19.14
CA ARG A 28 57.41 -4.90 -18.63
C ARG A 28 57.77 -4.46 -17.19
N ARG A 29 57.66 -5.40 -16.23
CA ARG A 29 58.08 -5.23 -14.82
C ARG A 29 59.30 -6.08 -14.56
N ARG A 30 60.24 -5.58 -13.71
CA ARG A 30 61.44 -6.27 -13.27
C ARG A 30 61.53 -6.24 -11.78
N THR A 31 61.76 -7.42 -11.16
CA THR A 31 62.03 -7.54 -9.72
C THR A 31 63.44 -8.09 -9.53
N PHE A 32 64.29 -7.44 -8.76
CA PHE A 32 65.67 -7.80 -8.57
C PHE A 32 65.90 -8.59 -7.29
N PHE A 33 66.70 -9.62 -7.37
CA PHE A 33 67.08 -10.51 -6.27
C PHE A 33 68.61 -10.62 -6.13
N ASN A 34 69.07 -10.84 -4.91
CA ASN A 34 70.51 -10.94 -4.58
C ASN A 34 71.08 -12.33 -4.94
N SER A 35 70.23 -13.35 -5.15
CA SER A 35 70.70 -14.70 -5.52
C SER A 35 69.88 -15.28 -6.66
N LYS A 36 70.49 -16.13 -7.49
CA LYS A 36 69.85 -16.84 -8.55
C LYS A 36 68.70 -17.73 -8.05
N LYS A 37 68.97 -18.43 -6.94
CA LYS A 37 67.96 -19.29 -6.28
C LYS A 37 66.68 -18.58 -5.89
N ALA A 38 66.81 -17.37 -5.30
CA ALA A 38 65.64 -16.58 -4.95
C ALA A 38 64.86 -16.07 -6.17
N ALA A 39 65.56 -15.67 -7.23
CA ALA A 39 64.92 -15.28 -8.48
C ALA A 39 64.18 -16.41 -9.16
N GLU A 40 64.79 -17.60 -9.17
CA GLU A 40 64.15 -18.82 -9.73
C GLU A 40 62.95 -19.30 -8.92
N ALA A 41 63.00 -19.23 -7.61
CA ALA A 41 61.88 -19.56 -6.75
C ALA A 41 60.67 -18.60 -7.00
N GLU A 42 60.92 -17.32 -7.09
CA GLU A 42 59.86 -16.33 -7.43
C GLU A 42 59.32 -16.57 -8.84
N ALA A 43 60.18 -16.78 -9.82
CA ALA A 43 59.75 -17.10 -11.18
C ALA A 43 58.95 -18.40 -11.26
N GLY A 44 59.26 -19.39 -10.46
CA GLY A 44 58.53 -20.66 -10.33
C GLY A 44 57.10 -20.42 -9.74
N LEU A 45 57.03 -19.65 -8.64
CA LEU A 45 55.76 -19.30 -8.05
C LEU A 45 54.84 -18.51 -9.00
N LEU A 46 55.40 -17.53 -9.71
CA LEU A 46 54.65 -16.74 -10.68
C LEU A 46 54.17 -17.60 -11.91
N ARG A 47 55.00 -18.57 -12.35
CA ARG A 47 54.59 -19.48 -13.41
C ARG A 47 53.49 -20.44 -12.97
N SER A 48 53.54 -20.98 -11.76
CA SER A 48 52.48 -21.84 -11.23
C SER A 48 51.18 -21.09 -11.03
N GLN A 49 51.22 -19.86 -10.55
CA GLN A 49 50.04 -19.03 -10.46
C GLN A 49 49.43 -18.71 -11.85
N GLN A 50 50.28 -18.39 -12.82
CA GLN A 50 49.83 -18.11 -14.20
C GLN A 50 49.25 -19.38 -14.88
N ALA A 51 49.78 -20.55 -14.61
CA ALA A 51 49.25 -21.83 -15.12
C ALA A 51 47.87 -22.13 -14.49
N ALA A 52 47.74 -22.01 -13.17
CA ALA A 52 46.49 -22.24 -12.47
C ALA A 52 45.34 -21.30 -12.92
N VAL A 53 45.64 -20.01 -13.12
CA VAL A 53 44.65 -19.06 -13.67
C VAL A 53 44.30 -19.43 -15.13
N GLY A 54 45.29 -19.85 -15.93
CA GLY A 54 45.06 -20.29 -17.31
C GLY A 54 44.19 -21.53 -17.39
N GLU A 55 44.47 -22.54 -16.56
CA GLU A 55 43.64 -23.75 -16.46
C GLU A 55 42.21 -23.45 -16.03
N ALA A 56 42.02 -22.63 -14.97
CA ALA A 56 40.71 -22.23 -14.53
C ALA A 56 39.93 -21.46 -15.61
N TRP A 57 40.60 -20.60 -16.36
CA TRP A 57 39.99 -19.86 -17.48
C TRP A 57 39.58 -20.79 -18.64
N LEU A 58 40.41 -21.76 -18.96
CA LEU A 58 40.12 -22.74 -20.03
C LEU A 58 39.02 -23.74 -19.62
N ALA A 59 38.87 -24.02 -18.36
CA ALA A 59 37.80 -24.87 -17.84
C ALA A 59 36.39 -24.23 -17.97
N LEU A 60 36.31 -22.90 -18.11
CA LEU A 60 35.04 -22.25 -18.36
C LEU A 60 34.53 -22.51 -19.78
N PRO A 61 33.22 -22.73 -19.98
CA PRO A 61 32.62 -22.82 -21.30
C PRO A 61 32.88 -21.57 -22.15
N ALA A 62 33.08 -21.72 -23.45
CA ALA A 62 33.38 -20.60 -24.36
C ALA A 62 32.36 -19.43 -24.28
N PRO A 63 31.03 -19.69 -24.19
CA PRO A 63 30.04 -18.63 -24.03
C PRO A 63 30.19 -17.83 -22.72
N GLU A 64 30.61 -18.52 -21.66
CA GLU A 64 30.81 -17.89 -20.35
C GLU A 64 32.04 -16.99 -20.33
N ARG A 65 33.16 -17.49 -20.93
CA ARG A 65 34.37 -16.68 -21.14
C ARG A 65 34.06 -15.40 -21.92
N HIS A 66 33.28 -15.51 -22.99
CA HIS A 66 32.88 -14.37 -23.81
C HIS A 66 32.08 -13.37 -23.02
N ARG A 67 31.09 -13.82 -22.23
CA ARG A 67 30.29 -12.99 -21.36
C ARG A 67 31.12 -12.25 -20.29
N LEU A 68 32.08 -12.95 -19.66
CA LEU A 68 32.97 -12.33 -18.67
C LEU A 68 33.86 -11.24 -19.29
N ILE A 69 34.36 -11.46 -20.52
CA ILE A 69 35.11 -10.42 -21.25
C ILE A 69 34.22 -9.22 -21.53
N GLN A 70 33.00 -9.42 -22.02
CA GLN A 70 32.05 -8.32 -22.29
C GLN A 70 31.77 -7.50 -21.04
N VAL A 71 31.43 -8.16 -19.93
CA VAL A 71 31.19 -7.50 -18.65
C VAL A 71 32.41 -6.71 -18.17
N HIS A 72 33.62 -7.27 -18.32
CA HIS A 72 34.84 -6.57 -17.96
C HIS A 72 35.08 -5.32 -18.82
N CYS A 73 34.87 -5.43 -20.13
CA CYS A 73 35.02 -4.30 -21.06
C CYS A 73 34.00 -3.21 -20.75
N GLU A 74 32.75 -3.57 -20.50
CA GLU A 74 31.67 -2.64 -20.14
C GLU A 74 31.97 -1.93 -18.82
N ALA A 75 32.35 -2.67 -17.77
CA ALA A 75 32.74 -2.09 -16.50
C ALA A 75 33.89 -1.10 -16.63
N LYS A 76 34.90 -1.43 -17.46
CA LYS A 76 36.02 -0.54 -17.74
C LYS A 76 35.62 0.74 -18.46
N GLN A 77 34.69 0.65 -19.44
CA GLN A 77 34.14 1.84 -20.13
C GLN A 77 33.37 2.73 -19.19
N LEU A 78 32.66 2.15 -18.22
CA LEU A 78 31.91 2.88 -17.19
C LEU A 78 32.78 3.39 -16.03
N GLY A 79 34.08 3.09 -16.04
CA GLY A 79 34.99 3.48 -14.94
C GLY A 79 34.74 2.72 -13.64
N VAL A 80 34.08 1.55 -13.68
CA VAL A 80 33.70 0.75 -12.51
C VAL A 80 34.71 -0.37 -12.31
N ASP A 81 35.23 -0.53 -11.07
CA ASP A 81 35.98 -1.70 -10.66
C ASP A 81 35.05 -2.86 -10.28
N LEU A 82 35.18 -3.99 -10.98
CA LEU A 82 34.34 -5.17 -10.72
C LEU A 82 34.54 -5.76 -9.33
N ALA A 83 35.73 -5.64 -8.75
CA ALA A 83 36.00 -6.12 -7.40
C ALA A 83 35.29 -5.24 -6.35
N GLU A 84 35.31 -3.91 -6.53
CA GLU A 84 34.57 -2.99 -5.69
C GLU A 84 33.06 -3.21 -5.82
N LEU A 85 32.56 -3.36 -7.04
CA LEU A 85 31.16 -3.66 -7.30
C LEU A 85 30.71 -4.97 -6.65
N LEU A 86 31.54 -6.01 -6.69
CA LEU A 86 31.28 -7.28 -6.02
C LEU A 86 31.33 -7.15 -4.50
N ALA A 87 32.29 -6.34 -3.97
CA ALA A 87 32.39 -6.08 -2.55
C ALA A 87 31.15 -5.30 -2.04
N ASP A 88 30.68 -4.32 -2.78
CA ASP A 88 29.45 -3.58 -2.49
C ASP A 88 28.22 -4.48 -2.58
N TRP A 89 28.16 -5.33 -3.58
CA TRP A 89 27.08 -6.30 -3.70
C TRP A 89 27.06 -7.30 -2.54
N LYS A 90 28.22 -7.80 -2.10
CA LYS A 90 28.34 -8.66 -0.90
C LYS A 90 27.92 -7.96 0.39
N ARG A 91 28.16 -6.65 0.53
CA ARG A 91 27.68 -5.84 1.66
C ARG A 91 26.20 -5.52 1.57
N SER A 92 25.58 -5.66 0.41
CA SER A 92 24.18 -5.37 0.23
C SER A 92 23.30 -6.44 0.88
N PRO A 93 22.11 -6.08 1.40
CA PRO A 93 21.14 -7.04 1.94
C PRO A 93 20.70 -8.10 0.91
N ARG A 94 20.95 -7.86 -0.37
CA ARG A 94 20.68 -8.82 -1.46
C ARG A 94 21.56 -10.07 -1.38
N PHE A 95 22.76 -9.94 -0.84
CA PHE A 95 23.72 -11.04 -0.74
C PHE A 95 23.53 -11.92 0.51
N THR A 96 22.97 -11.42 1.59
CA THR A 96 22.89 -12.12 2.89
C THR A 96 22.01 -13.38 2.87
N GLY A 97 21.48 -13.81 1.73
CA GLY A 97 20.64 -15.01 1.59
C GLY A 97 19.25 -14.88 2.25
N SER A 98 18.99 -13.77 2.92
CA SER A 98 17.77 -13.54 3.70
C SER A 98 16.65 -12.88 2.89
N SER A 99 16.81 -12.67 1.59
CA SER A 99 15.78 -12.05 0.74
C SER A 99 14.85 -13.11 0.14
N PRO A 100 13.67 -13.33 0.74
CA PRO A 100 12.72 -14.32 0.23
C PRO A 100 12.13 -13.90 -1.12
N ALA A 101 11.53 -14.88 -1.80
CA ALA A 101 10.71 -14.63 -2.97
C ALA A 101 9.56 -13.66 -2.64
N LEU A 102 9.17 -12.84 -3.59
CA LEU A 102 8.14 -11.80 -3.41
C LEU A 102 6.82 -12.38 -2.86
N GLU A 103 6.36 -13.53 -3.38
CA GLU A 103 5.13 -14.17 -2.90
C GLU A 103 5.26 -14.68 -1.45
N ASN A 104 6.44 -15.16 -1.06
CA ASN A 104 6.69 -15.58 0.32
C ASN A 104 6.65 -14.37 1.27
N ALA A 105 7.30 -13.27 0.91
CA ALA A 105 7.27 -12.03 1.69
C ALA A 105 5.84 -11.46 1.83
N ILE A 106 5.02 -11.56 0.78
CA ILE A 106 3.60 -11.18 0.82
C ILE A 106 2.84 -12.08 1.79
N THR A 107 3.04 -13.39 1.71
CA THR A 107 2.37 -14.37 2.60
C THR A 107 2.74 -14.14 4.06
N GLU A 108 4.01 -13.91 4.35
CA GLU A 108 4.47 -13.59 5.71
C GLU A 108 3.86 -12.29 6.25
N LEU A 109 3.81 -11.24 5.41
CA LEU A 109 3.15 -9.99 5.77
C LEU A 109 1.68 -10.22 6.12
N LEU A 110 0.95 -10.96 5.29
CA LEU A 110 -0.47 -11.23 5.49
C LEU A 110 -0.71 -12.02 6.78
N ASN A 111 0.11 -13.03 7.05
CA ASN A 111 0.08 -13.80 8.29
C ASN A 111 0.36 -12.90 9.51
N ALA A 112 1.41 -12.08 9.46
CA ALA A 112 1.75 -11.14 10.52
C ALA A 112 0.61 -10.11 10.77
N LYS A 113 -0.14 -9.71 9.74
CA LYS A 113 -1.30 -8.82 9.91
C LYS A 113 -2.50 -9.54 10.52
N SER A 114 -2.71 -10.81 10.19
CA SER A 114 -3.77 -11.63 10.79
C SER A 114 -3.51 -11.86 12.29
N THR A 115 -2.28 -12.21 12.66
CA THR A 115 -1.90 -12.44 14.08
C THR A 115 -1.90 -11.16 14.91
N SER A 116 -1.68 -9.98 14.29
CA SER A 116 -1.73 -8.68 14.98
C SER A 116 -3.13 -8.13 15.24
N GLY A 117 -4.19 -8.93 15.10
CA GLY A 117 -5.57 -8.54 15.37
C GLY A 117 -6.19 -7.61 14.34
N ARG A 118 -5.60 -7.49 13.15
CA ARG A 118 -6.21 -6.72 12.05
C ARG A 118 -7.40 -7.49 11.47
N SER A 119 -8.42 -6.75 11.01
CA SER A 119 -9.62 -7.36 10.44
C SER A 119 -9.30 -8.18 9.19
N ALA A 120 -10.03 -9.30 8.97
CA ALA A 120 -9.93 -10.09 7.74
C ALA A 120 -10.13 -9.24 6.46
N ARG A 121 -11.01 -8.23 6.52
CA ARG A 121 -11.22 -7.28 5.43
C ARG A 121 -9.95 -6.47 5.10
N TYR A 122 -9.18 -6.06 6.12
CA TYR A 122 -7.90 -5.37 5.91
C TYR A 122 -6.89 -6.31 5.23
N ALA A 123 -6.76 -7.55 5.71
CA ALA A 123 -5.87 -8.54 5.11
C ALA A 123 -6.22 -8.80 3.64
N THR A 124 -7.51 -9.02 3.31
CA THR A 124 -7.98 -9.18 1.93
C THR A 124 -7.69 -7.93 1.08
N SER A 125 -7.94 -6.74 1.62
CA SER A 125 -7.68 -5.47 0.91
C SER A 125 -6.20 -5.24 0.61
N LEU A 126 -5.30 -5.87 1.36
CA LEU A 126 -3.87 -5.83 1.16
C LEU A 126 -3.42 -6.94 0.19
N ALA A 127 -3.96 -8.14 0.33
CA ALA A 127 -3.59 -9.32 -0.45
C ALA A 127 -3.81 -9.15 -1.96
N ILE A 128 -4.99 -8.66 -2.36
CA ILE A 128 -5.38 -8.54 -3.78
C ILE A 128 -4.38 -7.69 -4.57
N PRO A 129 -4.08 -6.43 -4.20
CA PRO A 129 -3.15 -5.61 -4.97
C PRO A 129 -1.70 -6.08 -4.87
N LEU A 130 -1.27 -6.66 -3.76
CA LEU A 130 0.08 -7.19 -3.63
C LEU A 130 0.30 -8.39 -4.54
N ARG A 131 -0.66 -9.32 -4.63
CA ARG A 131 -0.60 -10.42 -5.59
C ARG A 131 -0.73 -9.98 -7.03
N GLN A 132 -1.52 -8.92 -7.32
CA GLN A 132 -1.52 -8.33 -8.66
C GLN A 132 -0.15 -7.75 -9.03
N PHE A 133 0.53 -7.11 -8.10
CA PHE A 133 1.88 -6.61 -8.29
C PHE A 133 2.90 -7.73 -8.49
N ALA A 134 2.74 -8.85 -7.80
CA ALA A 134 3.65 -9.99 -7.88
C ALA A 134 3.54 -10.79 -9.18
N ARG A 135 2.47 -10.64 -9.95
CA ARG A 135 2.26 -11.43 -11.18
C ARG A 135 3.45 -11.36 -12.13
N GLY A 136 3.96 -12.54 -12.55
CA GLY A 136 5.11 -12.69 -13.43
C GLY A 136 6.47 -12.46 -12.76
N ARG A 137 6.49 -12.19 -11.43
CA ARG A 137 7.69 -12.01 -10.62
C ARG A 137 7.59 -12.65 -9.23
N GLU A 138 6.74 -13.63 -9.07
CA GLU A 138 6.43 -14.28 -7.79
C GLU A 138 7.68 -14.85 -7.11
N ARG A 139 8.59 -15.39 -7.90
CA ARG A 139 9.85 -16.01 -7.46
C ARG A 139 11.01 -15.02 -7.33
N ALA A 140 10.85 -13.79 -7.79
CA ALA A 140 11.91 -12.78 -7.70
C ALA A 140 12.21 -12.46 -6.23
N PRO A 141 13.47 -12.34 -5.82
CA PRO A 141 13.82 -11.88 -4.47
C PRO A 141 13.22 -10.49 -4.21
N ILE A 142 12.57 -10.27 -3.06
CA ILE A 142 11.96 -8.97 -2.77
C ILE A 142 12.98 -7.82 -2.76
N ALA A 143 14.24 -8.10 -2.49
CA ALA A 143 15.32 -7.12 -2.57
C ALA A 143 15.61 -6.65 -4.00
N SER A 144 15.32 -7.47 -5.03
CA SER A 144 15.57 -7.11 -6.42
C SER A 144 14.52 -6.15 -7.01
N ILE A 145 13.38 -6.00 -6.34
CA ILE A 145 12.29 -5.13 -6.79
C ILE A 145 12.70 -3.66 -6.61
N GLY A 146 12.83 -2.95 -7.72
CA GLY A 146 13.26 -1.55 -7.76
C GLY A 146 12.12 -0.53 -7.84
N VAL A 147 12.49 0.73 -7.90
CA VAL A 147 11.55 1.86 -8.07
C VAL A 147 10.79 1.72 -9.38
N ARG A 148 11.48 1.41 -10.49
CA ARG A 148 10.87 1.25 -11.83
C ARG A 148 9.79 0.16 -11.88
N ASP A 149 9.93 -0.93 -11.11
CA ASP A 149 8.91 -1.98 -11.04
C ASP A 149 7.63 -1.47 -10.39
N VAL A 150 7.78 -0.63 -9.35
CA VAL A 150 6.65 -0.04 -8.63
C VAL A 150 5.99 1.04 -9.48
N GLU A 151 6.77 1.90 -10.13
CA GLU A 151 6.27 2.94 -11.06
C GLU A 151 5.47 2.31 -12.19
N GLY A 152 6.03 1.34 -12.92
CA GLY A 152 5.35 0.68 -14.02
C GLY A 152 4.04 0.01 -13.62
N PHE A 153 3.97 -0.57 -12.40
CA PHE A 153 2.72 -1.10 -11.88
C PHE A 153 1.69 -0.02 -11.56
N LEU A 154 2.12 1.10 -10.97
CA LEU A 154 1.24 2.21 -10.60
C LEU A 154 0.75 2.97 -11.83
N ASP A 155 1.60 3.14 -12.85
CA ASP A 155 1.25 3.87 -14.08
C ASP A 155 0.18 3.17 -14.91
N ALA A 156 0.12 1.86 -14.82
CA ALA A 156 -0.97 1.07 -15.40
C ALA A 156 -2.32 1.21 -14.66
N LYS A 157 -2.40 2.03 -13.58
CA LYS A 157 -3.60 2.20 -12.75
C LYS A 157 -4.16 3.62 -12.84
N SER A 158 -5.47 3.75 -12.56
CA SER A 158 -6.10 5.06 -12.49
C SER A 158 -5.46 5.92 -11.41
N ILE A 159 -5.36 7.23 -11.66
CA ILE A 159 -4.76 8.20 -10.74
C ILE A 159 -5.36 8.14 -9.33
N HIS A 160 -6.66 7.90 -9.20
CA HIS A 160 -7.36 7.76 -7.93
C HIS A 160 -6.93 6.53 -7.13
N SER A 161 -6.50 5.46 -7.82
CA SER A 161 -6.04 4.21 -7.20
C SER A 161 -4.58 4.25 -6.79
N ARG A 162 -3.73 5.04 -7.48
CA ARG A 162 -2.28 5.07 -7.29
C ARG A 162 -1.86 5.33 -5.85
N GLN A 163 -2.45 6.33 -5.19
CA GLN A 163 -2.12 6.66 -3.80
C GLN A 163 -2.39 5.49 -2.85
N THR A 164 -3.54 4.83 -3.01
CA THR A 164 -3.91 3.68 -2.18
C THR A 164 -3.03 2.47 -2.45
N LEU A 165 -2.72 2.20 -3.73
CA LEU A 165 -1.84 1.10 -4.12
C LEU A 165 -0.41 1.32 -3.65
N ARG A 166 0.13 2.54 -3.82
CA ARG A 166 1.43 2.94 -3.28
C ARG A 166 1.53 2.69 -1.77
N ALA A 167 0.51 3.09 -1.00
CA ALA A 167 0.48 2.86 0.43
C ALA A 167 0.51 1.36 0.81
N ARG A 168 -0.12 0.51 0.01
CA ARG A 168 -0.13 -0.95 0.21
C ARG A 168 1.19 -1.60 -0.15
N LEU A 169 1.81 -1.19 -1.27
CA LEU A 169 3.16 -1.61 -1.64
C LEU A 169 4.19 -1.15 -0.60
N SER A 170 4.09 0.11 -0.16
CA SER A 170 4.95 0.64 0.90
C SER A 170 4.82 -0.16 2.22
N ALA A 171 3.63 -0.67 2.55
CA ALA A 171 3.45 -1.53 3.71
C ALA A 171 4.21 -2.86 3.58
N LEU A 172 4.25 -3.45 2.37
CA LEU A 172 5.03 -4.64 2.08
C LEU A 172 6.54 -4.37 2.20
N PHE A 173 7.02 -3.32 1.54
CA PHE A 173 8.45 -3.02 1.55
C PHE A 173 8.95 -2.57 2.92
N ARG A 174 8.17 -1.81 3.69
CA ARG A 174 8.50 -1.51 5.10
C ARG A 174 8.53 -2.77 5.97
N PHE A 175 7.68 -3.75 5.72
CA PHE A 175 7.77 -5.04 6.38
C PHE A 175 9.07 -5.75 6.02
N ALA A 176 9.41 -5.79 4.73
CA ALA A 176 10.66 -6.41 4.25
C ALA A 176 11.90 -5.73 4.82
N VAL A 177 11.92 -4.40 4.94
CA VAL A 177 13.02 -3.64 5.60
C VAL A 177 13.14 -4.04 7.07
N ARG A 178 12.03 -4.09 7.83
CA ARG A 178 12.05 -4.50 9.24
C ARG A 178 12.51 -5.95 9.45
N ARG A 179 12.30 -6.81 8.46
CA ARG A 179 12.76 -8.21 8.49
C ARG A 179 14.20 -8.38 8.00
N GLY A 180 14.85 -7.31 7.56
CA GLY A 180 16.21 -7.37 7.00
C GLY A 180 16.27 -7.99 5.59
N TYR A 181 15.11 -8.15 4.90
CA TYR A 181 15.05 -8.71 3.55
C TYR A 181 15.52 -7.76 2.47
N ARG A 182 15.56 -6.47 2.77
CA ARG A 182 16.06 -5.38 1.93
C ARG A 182 16.43 -4.15 2.76
N ALA A 183 17.25 -3.25 2.19
CA ALA A 183 17.77 -2.08 2.90
C ALA A 183 16.78 -0.91 2.93
N ASP A 184 16.01 -0.69 1.86
CA ASP A 184 15.18 0.50 1.65
C ASP A 184 13.77 0.15 1.16
N ASN A 185 12.91 1.15 1.15
CA ASN A 185 11.57 1.03 0.59
C ASN A 185 11.50 1.79 -0.75
N PRO A 186 11.36 1.13 -1.91
CA PRO A 186 11.33 1.78 -3.21
C PRO A 186 10.18 2.78 -3.38
N CYS A 187 9.10 2.64 -2.62
CA CYS A 187 7.99 3.58 -2.65
C CYS A 187 8.35 4.96 -2.08
N ASP A 188 9.39 5.08 -1.26
CA ASP A 188 9.76 6.35 -0.63
C ASP A 188 10.42 7.32 -1.63
N ARG A 189 10.96 6.77 -2.76
CA ARG A 189 11.54 7.54 -3.86
C ARG A 189 10.52 7.97 -4.93
N LEU A 190 9.25 7.53 -4.81
CA LEU A 190 8.21 7.89 -5.75
C LEU A 190 7.66 9.28 -5.46
N GLU A 191 7.41 10.04 -6.49
CA GLU A 191 6.70 11.30 -6.36
C GLU A 191 5.27 11.10 -5.83
N SER A 192 4.80 12.05 -5.03
CA SER A 192 3.44 12.00 -4.51
C SER A 192 2.45 12.50 -5.55
N VAL A 193 1.50 11.66 -5.92
CA VAL A 193 0.40 12.08 -6.79
C VAL A 193 -0.63 12.85 -5.97
N LYS A 194 -0.79 14.14 -6.27
CA LYS A 194 -1.87 14.97 -5.70
C LYS A 194 -3.15 14.71 -6.49
N VAL A 195 -4.13 14.09 -5.85
CA VAL A 195 -5.48 13.93 -6.41
C VAL A 195 -6.40 14.95 -5.77
N LEU A 196 -6.92 15.86 -6.59
CA LEU A 196 -7.99 16.76 -6.15
C LEU A 196 -9.25 15.91 -5.94
N LYS A 197 -9.68 15.84 -4.69
CA LYS A 197 -10.93 15.14 -4.34
C LYS A 197 -12.09 16.09 -4.58
N ALA A 198 -13.05 15.65 -5.39
CA ALA A 198 -14.34 16.32 -5.48
C ALA A 198 -15.03 16.33 -4.11
N PRO A 199 -15.86 17.33 -3.82
CA PRO A 199 -16.71 17.32 -2.65
C PRO A 199 -17.52 16.03 -2.57
N PRO A 200 -17.84 15.52 -1.36
CA PRO A 200 -18.65 14.32 -1.23
C PRO A 200 -20.07 14.57 -1.80
N ALA A 201 -20.60 13.59 -2.51
CA ALA A 201 -21.97 13.63 -2.96
C ALA A 201 -22.94 13.54 -1.77
N ILE A 202 -24.02 14.30 -1.82
CA ILE A 202 -25.12 14.29 -0.86
C ILE A 202 -26.46 14.04 -1.57
N LEU A 203 -27.44 13.52 -0.86
CA LEU A 203 -28.83 13.49 -1.29
C LEU A 203 -29.48 14.81 -0.88
N THR A 204 -30.05 15.54 -1.82
CA THR A 204 -30.86 16.72 -1.52
C THR A 204 -32.23 16.31 -0.98
N VAL A 205 -33.02 17.28 -0.57
CA VAL A 205 -34.33 17.08 0.07
C VAL A 205 -35.24 16.18 -0.76
N GLU A 206 -35.46 16.51 -2.04
CA GLU A 206 -36.37 15.77 -2.92
C GLU A 206 -35.92 14.31 -3.19
N PRO A 207 -34.67 14.00 -3.56
CA PRO A 207 -34.18 12.62 -3.62
C PRO A 207 -34.32 11.85 -2.31
N THR A 208 -34.10 12.51 -1.16
CA THR A 208 -34.26 11.89 0.16
C THR A 208 -35.73 11.53 0.39
N LYS A 209 -36.64 12.46 0.11
CA LYS A 209 -38.08 12.24 0.21
C LYS A 209 -38.54 11.07 -0.66
N ARG A 210 -38.14 11.04 -1.93
CA ARG A 210 -38.45 9.92 -2.84
C ARG A 210 -37.97 8.57 -2.31
N CYS A 211 -36.79 8.53 -1.67
CA CYS A 211 -36.28 7.31 -1.04
C CYS A 211 -37.17 6.89 0.15
N LEU A 212 -37.57 7.84 1.01
CA LEU A 212 -38.44 7.56 2.16
C LEU A 212 -39.81 7.05 1.70
N ASP A 213 -40.45 7.72 0.75
CA ASP A 213 -41.75 7.35 0.20
C ASP A 213 -41.71 5.93 -0.42
N TRP A 214 -40.65 5.62 -1.16
CA TRP A 214 -40.48 4.29 -1.75
C TRP A 214 -40.26 3.21 -0.67
N LEU A 215 -39.43 3.49 0.34
CA LEU A 215 -39.13 2.55 1.43
C LEU A 215 -40.38 2.25 2.24
N ASP A 216 -41.20 3.24 2.49
CA ASP A 216 -42.48 3.12 3.20
C ASP A 216 -43.51 2.35 2.36
N ALA A 217 -43.77 2.76 1.12
CA ALA A 217 -44.72 2.11 0.23
C ALA A 217 -44.39 0.62 0.00
N LYS A 218 -43.10 0.27 -0.04
CA LYS A 218 -42.64 -1.11 -0.22
C LYS A 218 -42.47 -1.88 1.09
N ARG A 219 -42.76 -1.29 2.24
CA ARG A 219 -42.50 -1.87 3.58
C ARG A 219 -41.10 -2.49 3.64
N SER A 220 -40.11 -1.70 3.22
CA SER A 220 -38.75 -2.20 3.03
C SER A 220 -38.09 -2.58 4.34
N ARG A 221 -37.55 -3.81 4.42
CA ARG A 221 -36.73 -4.25 5.57
C ARG A 221 -35.58 -3.27 5.87
N ALA A 222 -35.05 -2.58 4.85
CA ALA A 222 -33.94 -1.65 4.95
C ALA A 222 -34.35 -0.23 5.37
N PHE A 223 -35.62 0.02 5.70
CA PHE A 223 -36.10 1.37 5.99
C PHE A 223 -35.35 1.99 7.18
N ALA A 224 -35.30 1.28 8.31
CA ALA A 224 -34.57 1.76 9.49
C ALA A 224 -33.07 2.00 9.22
N TRP A 225 -32.41 1.15 8.40
CA TRP A 225 -31.03 1.36 7.98
C TRP A 225 -30.86 2.68 7.21
N PHE A 226 -31.77 2.99 6.30
CA PHE A 226 -31.73 4.24 5.55
C PHE A 226 -31.85 5.44 6.48
N VAL A 227 -32.81 5.41 7.40
CA VAL A 227 -32.99 6.47 8.40
C VAL A 227 -31.75 6.64 9.30
N LEU A 228 -31.21 5.56 9.82
CA LEU A 228 -30.00 5.59 10.66
C LEU A 228 -28.79 6.22 9.93
N THR A 229 -28.68 5.98 8.62
CA THR A 229 -27.56 6.56 7.86
C THR A 229 -27.84 7.97 7.37
N SER A 230 -29.07 8.31 6.97
CA SER A 230 -29.43 9.62 6.36
C SER A 230 -29.77 10.69 7.38
N PHE A 231 -30.28 10.33 8.56
CA PHE A 231 -30.75 11.30 9.57
C PHE A 231 -29.94 11.22 10.87
N ALA A 232 -29.51 10.01 11.29
CA ALA A 232 -28.66 9.87 12.48
C ALA A 232 -27.16 9.78 12.12
N GLY A 233 -26.80 9.76 10.84
CA GLY A 233 -25.43 9.81 10.35
C GLY A 233 -24.56 8.62 10.74
N LEU A 234 -25.13 7.45 11.05
CA LEU A 234 -24.36 6.26 11.34
C LEU A 234 -23.61 5.78 10.07
N ARG A 235 -22.43 5.17 10.25
CA ARG A 235 -21.78 4.52 9.11
C ARG A 235 -22.64 3.38 8.59
N PRO A 236 -22.67 3.09 7.28
CA PRO A 236 -23.52 2.03 6.72
C PRO A 236 -23.34 0.66 7.40
N GLU A 237 -22.11 0.34 7.85
CA GLU A 237 -21.82 -0.91 8.56
C GLU A 237 -22.19 -0.87 10.05
N GLU A 238 -22.21 0.30 10.67
CA GLU A 238 -22.72 0.52 12.03
C GLU A 238 -24.24 0.34 12.04
N ALA A 239 -24.92 1.03 11.12
CA ALA A 239 -26.38 0.95 10.96
C ALA A 239 -26.86 -0.48 10.62
N GLU A 240 -26.08 -1.25 9.82
CA GLU A 240 -26.38 -2.65 9.49
C GLU A 240 -26.41 -3.56 10.72
N LYS A 241 -25.56 -3.25 11.72
CA LYS A 241 -25.42 -4.04 12.95
C LYS A 241 -26.21 -3.50 14.15
N THR A 242 -26.79 -2.30 14.01
CA THR A 242 -27.63 -1.73 15.06
C THR A 242 -28.87 -2.60 15.26
N SER A 243 -29.28 -2.79 16.50
CA SER A 243 -30.52 -3.48 16.89
C SER A 243 -31.50 -2.48 17.49
N TRP A 244 -32.79 -2.81 17.51
CA TRP A 244 -33.82 -1.94 18.12
C TRP A 244 -33.56 -1.62 19.59
N HIS A 245 -32.95 -2.53 20.36
CA HIS A 245 -32.60 -2.29 21.78
C HIS A 245 -31.44 -1.28 21.96
N HIS A 246 -30.75 -0.91 20.89
CA HIS A 246 -29.76 0.18 20.91
C HIS A 246 -30.39 1.57 20.77
N ILE A 247 -31.69 1.64 20.53
CA ILE A 247 -32.43 2.90 20.30
C ILE A 247 -33.34 3.16 21.48
N ASN A 248 -33.06 4.22 22.22
CA ASN A 248 -33.98 4.72 23.24
C ASN A 248 -34.89 5.74 22.57
N PHE A 249 -36.15 5.35 22.40
CA PHE A 249 -37.14 6.19 21.75
C PHE A 249 -37.66 7.34 22.67
N ASP A 250 -37.57 7.17 23.95
CA ASP A 250 -38.11 8.11 24.92
C ASP A 250 -37.14 9.28 25.17
N GLU A 251 -35.87 8.92 25.37
CA GLU A 251 -34.80 9.91 25.54
C GLU A 251 -34.17 10.35 24.20
N GLY A 252 -34.53 9.74 23.07
CA GLY A 252 -34.10 10.15 21.72
C GLY A 252 -32.64 9.86 21.37
N TRP A 253 -32.03 8.82 21.93
CA TRP A 253 -30.63 8.49 21.61
C TRP A 253 -30.45 7.12 20.99
N ILE A 254 -29.29 6.95 20.33
CA ILE A 254 -28.87 5.71 19.67
C ILE A 254 -27.47 5.34 20.17
N ARG A 255 -27.33 4.14 20.74
CA ARG A 255 -26.06 3.59 21.19
C ARG A 255 -25.35 2.87 20.05
N VAL A 256 -24.11 3.25 19.76
CA VAL A 256 -23.26 2.62 18.76
C VAL A 256 -22.16 1.86 19.47
N GLU A 257 -22.19 0.52 19.36
CA GLU A 257 -21.28 -0.36 20.08
C GLU A 257 -19.86 -0.34 19.49
N ALA A 258 -18.84 -0.46 20.35
CA ALA A 258 -17.43 -0.42 19.98
C ALA A 258 -17.04 -1.47 18.93
N GLN A 259 -17.63 -2.65 18.97
CA GLN A 259 -17.40 -3.74 18.04
C GLN A 259 -17.88 -3.44 16.63
N THR A 260 -18.78 -2.48 16.47
CA THR A 260 -19.33 -2.06 15.19
C THR A 260 -18.54 -0.91 14.57
N THR A 261 -17.77 -0.17 15.36
CA THR A 261 -17.07 1.04 14.93
C THR A 261 -15.68 0.74 14.39
N LYS A 262 -15.23 1.55 13.43
CA LYS A 262 -13.88 1.47 12.84
C LYS A 262 -12.79 1.77 13.89
N VAL A 263 -13.08 2.63 14.86
CA VAL A 263 -12.15 3.09 15.91
C VAL A 263 -12.29 2.27 17.19
N ARG A 264 -13.23 1.31 17.23
CA ARG A 264 -13.55 0.47 18.41
C ARG A 264 -13.87 1.28 19.67
N GLN A 265 -14.52 2.44 19.51
CA GLN A 265 -15.02 3.26 20.61
C GLN A 265 -16.55 3.25 20.60
N ARG A 266 -17.13 3.04 21.80
CA ARG A 266 -18.56 3.19 22.03
C ARG A 266 -18.91 4.66 22.02
N ARG A 267 -20.07 5.01 21.44
CA ARG A 267 -20.63 6.36 21.52
C ARG A 267 -22.15 6.33 21.59
N VAL A 268 -22.70 7.38 22.13
CA VAL A 268 -24.13 7.67 22.06
C VAL A 268 -24.33 8.81 21.07
N VAL A 269 -25.31 8.67 20.20
CA VAL A 269 -25.69 9.68 19.21
C VAL A 269 -27.06 10.20 19.61
N TYR A 270 -27.20 11.52 19.76
CA TYR A 270 -28.47 12.22 19.93
C TYR A 270 -28.84 12.86 18.59
N PRO A 271 -29.53 12.15 17.70
CA PRO A 271 -29.88 12.67 16.39
C PRO A 271 -31.01 13.70 16.48
N HIS A 272 -31.23 14.42 15.39
CA HIS A 272 -32.39 15.28 15.26
C HIS A 272 -33.70 14.48 15.49
N ALA A 273 -34.72 15.13 16.06
CA ALA A 273 -36.01 14.50 16.39
C ALA A 273 -36.68 13.81 15.17
N THR A 274 -36.48 14.34 13.98
CA THR A 274 -36.92 13.74 12.72
C THR A 274 -36.40 12.30 12.55
N ALA A 275 -35.16 12.00 12.95
CA ALA A 275 -34.60 10.66 12.88
C ALA A 275 -35.38 9.68 13.77
N ILE A 276 -35.70 10.11 15.00
CA ILE A 276 -36.47 9.28 15.96
C ILE A 276 -37.88 9.04 15.46
N ALA A 277 -38.53 10.09 14.91
CA ALA A 277 -39.86 9.97 14.33
C ALA A 277 -39.88 8.94 13.18
N TRP A 278 -38.94 9.02 12.24
CA TRP A 278 -38.82 8.06 11.17
C TRP A 278 -38.46 6.66 11.63
N LEU A 279 -37.66 6.48 12.69
CA LEU A 279 -37.35 5.17 13.25
C LEU A 279 -38.56 4.54 13.90
N ARG A 280 -39.40 5.30 14.59
CA ARG A 280 -40.70 4.82 15.12
C ARG A 280 -41.60 4.35 13.99
N HIS A 281 -41.74 5.17 12.95
CA HIS A 281 -42.52 4.83 11.75
C HIS A 281 -41.96 3.60 11.02
N ALA A 282 -40.65 3.54 10.76
CA ALA A 282 -40.02 2.40 10.12
C ALA A 282 -40.21 1.09 10.89
N ARG A 283 -40.16 1.15 12.25
CA ARG A 283 -40.46 0.00 13.12
C ARG A 283 -41.91 -0.48 12.97
N SER A 284 -42.87 0.43 12.94
CA SER A 284 -44.29 0.07 12.75
C SER A 284 -44.56 -0.50 11.35
N ARG A 285 -43.74 -0.17 10.36
CA ARG A 285 -43.81 -0.68 8.99
C ARG A 285 -43.08 -2.02 8.78
N GLY A 286 -42.50 -2.61 9.84
CA GLY A 286 -41.84 -3.90 9.79
C GLY A 286 -40.37 -3.85 9.32
N ALA A 287 -39.70 -2.69 9.42
CA ALA A 287 -38.29 -2.60 9.15
C ALA A 287 -37.47 -3.47 10.13
N GLU A 288 -36.36 -3.99 9.66
CA GLU A 288 -35.53 -4.92 10.43
C GLU A 288 -34.24 -4.27 10.95
N LEU A 289 -33.94 -4.55 12.19
CA LEU A 289 -32.63 -4.28 12.81
C LEU A 289 -32.24 -5.45 13.74
N PRO A 290 -31.04 -6.03 13.60
CA PRO A 290 -30.00 -5.72 12.60
C PRO A 290 -30.42 -6.09 11.18
N LEU A 291 -29.88 -5.36 10.19
CA LEU A 291 -30.24 -5.58 8.79
C LEU A 291 -29.27 -6.56 8.11
N PRO A 292 -29.75 -7.65 7.48
CA PRO A 292 -28.90 -8.54 6.69
C PRO A 292 -28.23 -7.79 5.52
N ARG A 293 -26.93 -8.04 5.32
CA ARG A 293 -26.14 -7.37 4.29
C ARG A 293 -26.71 -7.49 2.89
N GLN A 294 -27.36 -8.62 2.58
CA GLN A 294 -28.02 -8.82 1.29
C GLN A 294 -29.23 -7.90 1.12
N ALA A 295 -30.04 -7.71 2.18
CA ALA A 295 -31.17 -6.80 2.17
C ALA A 295 -30.72 -5.34 1.92
N ARG A 296 -29.65 -4.90 2.59
CA ARG A 296 -29.04 -3.61 2.31
C ARG A 296 -28.60 -3.46 0.85
N ARG A 297 -27.89 -4.45 0.30
CA ARG A 297 -27.44 -4.41 -1.10
C ARG A 297 -28.60 -4.32 -2.08
N ARG A 298 -29.69 -5.06 -1.79
CA ARG A 298 -30.91 -5.02 -2.59
C ARG A 298 -31.54 -3.63 -2.53
N ALA A 299 -31.70 -3.06 -1.33
CA ALA A 299 -32.26 -1.72 -1.15
C ALA A 299 -31.43 -0.66 -1.91
N ILE A 300 -30.10 -0.64 -1.74
CA ILE A 300 -29.22 0.30 -2.46
C ILE A 300 -29.41 0.19 -3.98
N ARG A 301 -29.54 -1.02 -4.52
CA ARG A 301 -29.78 -1.22 -5.97
C ARG A 301 -31.09 -0.60 -6.41
N MET A 302 -32.14 -0.78 -5.61
CA MET A 302 -33.47 -0.23 -5.92
C MET A 302 -33.51 1.29 -5.78
N LEU A 303 -32.95 1.84 -4.72
CA LEU A 303 -32.85 3.29 -4.50
C LEU A 303 -31.99 3.97 -5.59
N ARG A 304 -30.90 3.31 -6.01
CA ARG A 304 -30.10 3.77 -7.13
C ARG A 304 -30.92 3.89 -8.42
N ALA A 305 -31.71 2.85 -8.75
CA ALA A 305 -32.58 2.85 -9.91
C ALA A 305 -33.68 3.89 -9.80
N LEU A 306 -34.30 4.04 -8.63
CA LEU A 306 -35.34 5.05 -8.35
C LEU A 306 -34.85 6.47 -8.63
N LEU A 307 -33.58 6.76 -8.27
CA LEU A 307 -32.97 8.09 -8.44
C LEU A 307 -32.28 8.26 -9.81
N GLY A 308 -32.20 7.23 -10.64
CA GLY A 308 -31.51 7.28 -11.94
C GLY A 308 -29.98 7.38 -11.83
N PHE A 309 -29.38 6.98 -10.71
CA PHE A 309 -27.93 7.07 -10.54
C PHE A 309 -27.19 5.97 -11.30
N ALA A 310 -26.14 6.34 -12.04
CA ALA A 310 -25.25 5.36 -12.68
C ALA A 310 -24.58 4.42 -11.65
N HIS A 311 -24.20 4.97 -10.49
CA HIS A 311 -23.68 4.24 -9.34
C HIS A 311 -24.19 4.91 -8.06
N TRP A 312 -24.33 4.12 -6.98
CA TRP A 312 -24.65 4.66 -5.66
C TRP A 312 -23.40 5.34 -5.08
N PRO A 313 -23.42 6.65 -4.82
CA PRO A 313 -22.23 7.33 -4.29
C PRO A 313 -21.86 6.76 -2.94
N LYS A 314 -20.56 6.63 -2.70
CA LYS A 314 -20.06 6.06 -1.46
C LYS A 314 -20.48 6.92 -0.26
N ASP A 315 -21.04 6.27 0.75
CA ASP A 315 -21.46 6.90 2.02
C ASP A 315 -22.38 8.12 1.86
N VAL A 316 -23.07 8.26 0.71
CA VAL A 316 -23.90 9.43 0.37
C VAL A 316 -24.93 9.78 1.44
N THR A 317 -25.63 8.79 2.02
CA THR A 317 -26.61 9.00 3.10
C THR A 317 -25.96 9.63 4.34
N ARG A 318 -24.81 9.10 4.76
CA ARG A 318 -24.07 9.67 5.89
C ARG A 318 -23.46 11.04 5.56
N HIS A 319 -23.01 11.26 4.33
CA HIS A 319 -22.53 12.57 3.89
C HIS A 319 -23.65 13.60 3.94
N SER A 320 -24.89 13.22 3.54
CA SER A 320 -26.08 14.08 3.70
C SER A 320 -26.33 14.42 5.14
N ALA A 321 -26.43 13.44 6.04
CA ALA A 321 -26.62 13.68 7.46
C ALA A 321 -25.59 14.66 8.04
N ALA A 322 -24.29 14.43 7.72
CA ALA A 322 -23.21 15.29 8.21
C ALA A 322 -23.34 16.74 7.72
N SER A 323 -23.70 16.93 6.44
CA SER A 323 -23.85 18.25 5.83
C SER A 323 -25.04 19.02 6.38
N TYR A 324 -26.20 18.37 6.45
CA TYR A 324 -27.43 19.00 6.99
C TYR A 324 -27.31 19.30 8.48
N TRP A 325 -26.71 18.38 9.24
CA TRP A 325 -26.50 18.60 10.68
C TRP A 325 -25.52 19.73 10.93
N LEU A 326 -24.42 19.80 10.17
CA LEU A 326 -23.46 20.90 10.28
C LEU A 326 -24.07 22.26 9.91
N ALA A 327 -24.89 22.31 8.84
CA ALA A 327 -25.57 23.56 8.42
C ALA A 327 -26.63 24.02 9.41
N ASP A 328 -27.30 23.09 10.08
CA ASP A 328 -28.31 23.39 11.10
C ASP A 328 -27.68 23.90 12.41
N THR A 329 -26.73 23.17 12.96
CA THR A 329 -26.12 23.48 14.27
C THR A 329 -25.03 24.54 14.21
N GLY A 330 -24.35 24.70 13.07
CA GLY A 330 -23.15 25.53 12.93
C GLY A 330 -21.92 25.01 13.69
N SER A 331 -22.03 23.91 14.44
CA SER A 331 -21.01 23.40 15.34
C SER A 331 -20.33 22.15 14.78
N ALA A 332 -19.13 22.31 14.21
CA ALA A 332 -18.33 21.20 13.75
C ALA A 332 -17.91 20.25 14.88
N ALA A 333 -17.67 20.77 16.09
CA ALA A 333 -17.30 19.98 17.27
C ALA A 333 -18.43 19.02 17.66
N GLN A 334 -19.66 19.53 17.81
CA GLN A 334 -20.83 18.72 18.16
C GLN A 334 -21.11 17.61 17.13
N VAL A 335 -21.08 17.95 15.86
CA VAL A 335 -21.31 16.99 14.77
C VAL A 335 -20.17 15.98 14.68
N ALA A 336 -18.91 16.39 14.93
CA ALA A 336 -17.75 15.50 14.96
C ALA A 336 -17.89 14.43 16.03
N GLU A 337 -18.26 14.83 17.24
CA GLU A 337 -18.50 13.91 18.37
C GLU A 337 -19.61 12.91 18.03
N ALA A 338 -20.78 13.40 17.63
CA ALA A 338 -21.93 12.56 17.29
C ALA A 338 -21.62 11.54 16.18
N LEU A 339 -20.95 11.97 15.14
CA LEU A 339 -20.61 11.13 13.99
C LEU A 339 -19.33 10.29 14.21
N GLY A 340 -18.50 10.57 15.20
CA GLY A 340 -17.19 9.94 15.38
C GLY A 340 -16.25 10.28 14.23
N HIS A 341 -16.11 11.59 13.94
CA HIS A 341 -15.17 12.19 13.00
C HIS A 341 -14.23 13.13 13.74
N SER A 342 -13.15 13.60 13.08
CA SER A 342 -12.44 14.80 13.55
C SER A 342 -13.11 16.06 12.98
N GLU A 343 -13.02 17.17 13.69
CA GLU A 343 -13.54 18.47 13.22
C GLU A 343 -12.92 18.87 11.87
N ASP A 344 -11.61 18.64 11.68
CA ASP A 344 -10.91 18.94 10.43
C ASP A 344 -11.54 18.23 9.24
N VAL A 345 -11.96 16.97 9.42
CA VAL A 345 -12.65 16.21 8.38
C VAL A 345 -13.99 16.83 8.05
N LEU A 346 -14.73 17.31 9.05
CA LEU A 346 -16.02 17.96 8.84
C LEU A 346 -15.85 19.30 8.14
N ARG A 347 -14.99 20.17 8.65
CA ARG A 347 -14.72 21.48 8.04
C ARG A 347 -14.26 21.36 6.60
N LYS A 348 -13.32 20.45 6.33
CA LYS A 348 -12.73 20.26 4.98
C LYS A 348 -13.71 19.70 3.96
N ASN A 349 -14.62 18.81 4.36
CA ASN A 349 -15.40 18.04 3.40
C ASN A 349 -16.87 18.44 3.35
N TYR A 350 -17.44 19.06 4.40
CA TYR A 350 -18.89 19.26 4.51
C TYR A 350 -19.28 20.73 4.69
N MET A 351 -18.33 21.63 4.98
CA MET A 351 -18.63 23.04 5.13
C MET A 351 -19.14 23.61 3.80
N ALA A 352 -20.21 24.40 3.88
CA ALA A 352 -20.85 25.08 2.74
C ALA A 352 -21.43 24.18 1.63
N LEU A 353 -21.63 22.88 1.87
CA LEU A 353 -22.35 22.01 0.93
C LEU A 353 -23.86 22.24 0.95
N VAL A 354 -24.40 22.72 2.06
CA VAL A 354 -25.82 22.92 2.33
C VAL A 354 -25.99 24.26 3.07
N THR A 355 -27.03 25.01 2.71
CA THR A 355 -27.43 26.24 3.44
C THR A 355 -28.26 25.89 4.67
N LYS A 356 -28.38 26.83 5.60
CA LYS A 356 -29.24 26.67 6.80
C LYS A 356 -30.71 26.46 6.42
N ALA A 357 -31.20 27.18 5.42
CA ALA A 357 -32.57 27.02 4.92
C ALA A 357 -32.81 25.60 4.37
N GLN A 358 -31.89 25.07 3.58
CA GLN A 358 -32.00 23.71 3.09
C GLN A 358 -31.92 22.66 4.21
N ALA A 359 -31.14 22.92 5.27
CA ALA A 359 -31.12 22.06 6.43
C ALA A 359 -32.43 22.04 7.16
N GLN A 360 -33.06 23.21 7.36
CA GLN A 360 -34.39 23.31 7.95
C GLN A 360 -35.45 22.53 7.15
N GLU A 361 -35.46 22.69 5.83
CA GLU A 361 -36.34 21.93 4.95
C GLU A 361 -36.10 20.40 5.06
N PHE A 362 -34.84 19.96 5.12
CA PHE A 362 -34.48 18.56 5.28
C PHE A 362 -34.99 17.97 6.60
N TRP A 363 -34.88 18.73 7.72
CA TRP A 363 -35.32 18.26 9.00
C TRP A 363 -36.85 18.30 9.16
N GLN A 364 -37.56 18.98 8.28
CA GLN A 364 -39.03 18.97 8.20
C GLN A 364 -39.58 17.76 7.38
N LEU A 365 -38.74 16.93 6.81
CA LEU A 365 -39.17 15.66 6.21
C LEU A 365 -39.66 14.70 7.31
N LEU A 366 -40.89 14.90 7.78
CA LEU A 366 -41.50 14.06 8.82
C LEU A 366 -42.26 12.86 8.20
N PRO A 367 -42.40 11.74 8.93
CA PRO A 367 -43.26 10.65 8.52
C PRO A 367 -44.73 11.11 8.47
N PRO A 368 -45.56 10.42 7.64
CA PRO A 368 -47.00 10.72 7.65
C PRO A 368 -47.56 10.47 9.03
N THR A 369 -48.39 11.41 9.49
CA THR A 369 -49.12 11.29 10.76
C THR A 369 -50.09 10.12 10.61
N ASN A 370 -49.94 9.06 11.44
CA ASN A 370 -50.98 8.03 11.50
C ASN A 370 -52.27 8.70 12.00
N GLN A 371 -53.21 8.91 11.09
CA GLN A 371 -54.59 9.17 11.42
C GLN A 371 -55.23 7.92 11.93
#